data_491194c19c94a61593702bcf716d7da0
#
_entry.id   491194c19c94a61593702bcf716d7da0
#
_cell.length_a   1.000
_cell.length_b   1.000
_cell.length_c   1.000
_cell.angle_alpha   90.00
_cell.angle_beta   90.00
_cell.angle_gamma   90.00
#
_symmetry.space_group_name_H-M   'P 1'
#
loop_
_entity.id
_entity.type
_entity.pdbx_description
1 polymer ?
#
loop_
_entity_poly.entity_id
_entity_poly.type
_entity_poly.pdbx_seq_one_letter_code
_entity_poly.pdbx_strand_id
1 'polypeptide(L)'
;MIQRQTTSALGRKIAQSTGIVMASVLLSRVLGYLRDWEVAHKIGASAITDSYYAAFTLPDFLNYLVAAGSLSLTFIPVFSKYLAEDREEEGWKVFSIVTCAMGLLLVAFVLIAELYAPRLVSLIAPGFGPSEKTLVVFLTRVMLPAQVCFFMGGVLSAVQYAKGEFIVPSLAPLVYNTGIILGGVLLASRIGITGFTVGVVAGATAGNFLLQVYGAIRVGAKFTPSLDIRHPGFIMFVKLAIPIMLALSLPFTDDWVIRWFGSYLHPASITWLYYAKMLMRVPLGVVGQAIGVASFPVLAHLYSEGRLDEMNRMLHATMKGLVLILVPIAALTMAESRPLLHLVFSHTRLHESDLNATATTLVLFSLGMFGWGAQGILARGFYATHDTITPAVVGTLMAFATLPLYWLGVRHAQHLGLALASSVGITIYTILLFVLLIRRTRDHQAGELLWFTAKIMLASAVSGLASWKFSDWLGSHIAWRTMHGAFVDVSIVSALGIALTTLCIWALRVPELAIYARRIYRGSTRVTVGDTSS
;
A
#
# COMPACT_ATOMS: atom_id res chain seq x y z
N MET A 1 -15.82 -26.57 31.74
CA MET A 1 -16.80 -26.16 30.70
C MET A 1 -16.81 -24.65 30.46
N ILE A 2 -16.82 -23.82 31.49
CA ILE A 2 -16.87 -22.34 31.41
C ILE A 2 -15.66 -21.74 30.64
N GLN A 3 -14.43 -22.25 30.86
CA GLN A 3 -13.22 -21.79 30.15
C GLN A 3 -13.22 -22.09 28.64
N ARG A 4 -13.84 -23.18 28.19
CA ARG A 4 -13.96 -23.50 26.75
C ARG A 4 -15.02 -22.66 26.06
N GLN A 5 -16.07 -22.22 26.75
CA GLN A 5 -17.10 -21.35 26.21
C GLN A 5 -16.61 -19.90 26.08
N THR A 6 -15.82 -19.41 27.04
CA THR A 6 -15.19 -18.08 26.97
C THR A 6 -14.15 -17.99 25.84
N THR A 7 -13.32 -19.02 25.64
CA THR A 7 -12.36 -19.10 24.54
C THR A 7 -13.05 -19.16 23.17
N SER A 8 -14.17 -19.84 23.04
CA SER A 8 -14.93 -19.91 21.77
C SER A 8 -15.67 -18.62 21.45
N ALA A 9 -16.17 -17.90 22.45
CA ALA A 9 -16.82 -16.59 22.28
C ALA A 9 -15.79 -15.50 21.94
N LEU A 10 -14.63 -15.50 22.60
CA LEU A 10 -13.52 -14.60 22.29
C LEU A 10 -12.99 -14.84 20.86
N GLY A 11 -12.79 -16.11 20.49
CA GLY A 11 -12.36 -16.47 19.14
C GLY A 11 -13.34 -16.02 18.04
N ARG A 12 -14.65 -16.14 18.28
CA ARG A 12 -15.71 -15.63 17.37
C ARG A 12 -15.66 -14.10 17.26
N LYS A 13 -15.52 -13.39 18.36
CA LYS A 13 -15.44 -11.92 18.38
C LYS A 13 -14.19 -11.43 17.62
N ILE A 14 -13.05 -12.07 17.82
CA ILE A 14 -11.82 -11.76 17.09
C ILE A 14 -12.00 -12.03 15.59
N ALA A 15 -12.57 -13.16 15.20
CA ALA A 15 -12.79 -13.50 13.80
C ALA A 15 -13.76 -12.51 13.11
N GLN A 16 -14.84 -12.11 13.80
CA GLN A 16 -15.77 -11.10 13.30
C GLN A 16 -15.10 -9.73 13.13
N SER A 17 -14.35 -9.28 14.13
CA SER A 17 -13.62 -8.00 14.05
C SER A 17 -12.59 -8.02 12.92
N THR A 18 -11.84 -9.12 12.77
CA THR A 18 -10.89 -9.29 11.65
C THR A 18 -11.61 -9.24 10.30
N GLY A 19 -12.75 -9.91 10.17
CA GLY A 19 -13.56 -9.89 8.95
C GLY A 19 -14.03 -8.49 8.58
N ILE A 20 -14.51 -7.71 9.56
CA ILE A 20 -14.95 -6.31 9.36
C ILE A 20 -13.78 -5.43 8.90
N VAL A 21 -12.64 -5.52 9.57
CA VAL A 21 -11.43 -4.76 9.19
C VAL A 21 -10.98 -5.12 7.78
N MET A 22 -10.95 -6.42 7.43
CA MET A 22 -10.58 -6.86 6.09
C MET A 22 -11.56 -6.34 5.02
N ALA A 23 -12.86 -6.45 5.27
CA ALA A 23 -13.88 -5.93 4.36
C ALA A 23 -13.76 -4.42 4.18
N SER A 24 -13.53 -3.67 5.26
CA SER A 24 -13.31 -2.23 5.21
C SER A 24 -12.05 -1.85 4.42
N VAL A 25 -10.94 -2.57 4.61
CA VAL A 25 -9.71 -2.34 3.83
C VAL A 25 -9.94 -2.59 2.34
N LEU A 26 -10.62 -3.67 1.98
CA LEU A 26 -10.95 -3.96 0.58
C LEU A 26 -11.86 -2.88 -0.02
N LEU A 27 -12.93 -2.51 0.68
CA LEU A 27 -13.86 -1.48 0.23
C LEU A 27 -13.17 -0.11 0.11
N SER A 28 -12.30 0.24 1.05
CA SER A 28 -11.49 1.48 0.99
C SER A 28 -10.59 1.51 -0.25
N ARG A 29 -10.02 0.37 -0.65
CA ARG A 29 -9.22 0.29 -1.90
C ARG A 29 -10.10 0.51 -3.12
N VAL A 30 -11.28 -0.11 -3.17
CA VAL A 30 -12.24 0.12 -4.27
C VAL A 30 -12.62 1.60 -4.34
N LEU A 31 -12.95 2.23 -3.20
CA LEU A 31 -13.24 3.66 -3.16
C LEU A 31 -12.03 4.51 -3.57
N GLY A 32 -10.80 4.11 -3.21
CA GLY A 32 -9.58 4.76 -3.67
C GLY A 32 -9.43 4.73 -5.20
N TYR A 33 -9.70 3.60 -5.83
CA TYR A 33 -9.69 3.48 -7.29
C TYR A 33 -10.82 4.30 -7.94
N LEU A 34 -12.02 4.30 -7.37
CA LEU A 34 -13.14 5.13 -7.84
C LEU A 34 -12.82 6.63 -7.73
N ARG A 35 -12.14 7.05 -6.65
CA ARG A 35 -11.65 8.42 -6.51
C ARG A 35 -10.70 8.81 -7.64
N ASP A 36 -9.71 7.96 -7.92
CA ASP A 36 -8.71 8.25 -8.94
C ASP A 36 -9.32 8.19 -10.36
N TRP A 37 -10.27 7.29 -10.57
CA TRP A 37 -11.09 7.25 -11.77
C TRP A 37 -11.92 8.54 -11.94
N GLU A 38 -12.51 9.07 -10.86
CA GLU A 38 -13.27 10.34 -10.92
C GLU A 38 -12.36 11.53 -11.23
N VAL A 39 -11.12 11.55 -10.72
CA VAL A 39 -10.11 12.56 -11.12
C VAL A 39 -9.83 12.46 -12.62
N ALA A 40 -9.62 11.26 -13.14
CA ALA A 40 -9.41 11.02 -14.57
C ALA A 40 -10.64 11.43 -15.41
N HIS A 41 -11.85 11.16 -14.92
CA HIS A 41 -13.11 11.48 -15.58
C HIS A 41 -13.38 12.99 -15.64
N LYS A 42 -13.12 13.73 -14.57
CA LYS A 42 -13.40 15.17 -14.51
C LYS A 42 -12.29 16.06 -15.08
N ILE A 43 -11.03 15.66 -14.86
CA ILE A 43 -9.87 16.51 -15.16
C ILE A 43 -9.02 15.94 -16.31
N GLY A 44 -8.87 14.61 -16.40
CA GLY A 44 -7.99 13.95 -17.37
C GLY A 44 -6.52 13.92 -16.92
N ALA A 45 -5.60 13.70 -17.88
CA ALA A 45 -4.16 13.74 -17.67
C ALA A 45 -3.59 15.08 -18.19
N SER A 46 -2.96 15.87 -17.32
CA SER A 46 -2.52 17.21 -17.64
C SER A 46 -1.55 17.75 -16.58
N ALA A 47 -0.94 18.90 -16.82
CA ALA A 47 -0.17 19.64 -15.82
C ALA A 47 -0.97 19.92 -14.53
N ILE A 48 -2.31 20.09 -14.64
CA ILE A 48 -3.19 20.30 -13.48
C ILE A 48 -3.23 19.05 -12.61
N THR A 49 -3.38 17.88 -13.23
CA THR A 49 -3.43 16.60 -12.52
C THR A 49 -2.06 16.25 -11.94
N ASP A 50 -0.98 16.52 -12.66
CA ASP A 50 0.39 16.39 -12.16
C ASP A 50 0.61 17.27 -10.93
N SER A 51 0.14 18.52 -10.98
CA SER A 51 0.21 19.45 -9.84
C SER A 51 -0.58 18.95 -8.63
N TYR A 52 -1.74 18.32 -8.86
CA TYR A 52 -2.54 17.74 -7.80
C TYR A 52 -1.81 16.56 -7.11
N TYR A 53 -1.25 15.62 -7.88
CA TYR A 53 -0.51 14.51 -7.28
C TYR A 53 0.80 14.97 -6.63
N ALA A 54 1.47 15.97 -7.20
CA ALA A 54 2.67 16.55 -6.59
C ALA A 54 2.36 17.27 -5.25
N ALA A 55 1.18 17.90 -5.14
CA ALA A 55 0.77 18.61 -3.94
C ALA A 55 0.61 17.72 -2.69
N PHE A 56 0.41 16.42 -2.88
CA PHE A 56 0.39 15.46 -1.76
C PHE A 56 1.78 15.20 -1.17
N THR A 57 2.88 15.54 -1.85
CA THR A 57 4.22 15.17 -1.39
C THR A 57 4.54 15.70 -0.01
N LEU A 58 4.24 16.97 0.27
CA LEU A 58 4.51 17.57 1.58
C LEU A 58 3.53 17.07 2.67
N PRO A 59 2.21 17.00 2.42
CA PRO A 59 1.27 16.34 3.32
C PRO A 59 1.65 14.89 3.63
N ASP A 60 2.00 14.07 2.61
CA ASP A 60 2.42 12.68 2.78
C ASP A 60 3.69 12.57 3.64
N PHE A 61 4.65 13.49 3.45
CA PHE A 61 5.87 13.53 4.25
C PHE A 61 5.58 13.83 5.72
N LEU A 62 4.73 14.83 6.01
CA LEU A 62 4.33 15.15 7.38
C LEU A 62 3.56 14.00 8.03
N ASN A 63 2.66 13.37 7.27
CA ASN A 63 1.94 12.19 7.73
C ASN A 63 2.92 11.05 8.04
N TYR A 64 3.87 10.77 7.15
CA TYR A 64 4.90 9.77 7.39
C TYR A 64 5.70 10.08 8.66
N LEU A 65 6.17 11.31 8.82
CA LEU A 65 7.01 11.72 9.94
C LEU A 65 6.28 11.60 11.29
N VAL A 66 4.99 11.97 11.37
CA VAL A 66 4.29 12.13 12.66
C VAL A 66 3.22 11.06 12.90
N ALA A 67 2.58 10.54 11.85
CA ALA A 67 1.41 9.66 12.00
C ALA A 67 1.61 8.23 11.48
N ALA A 68 2.42 8.03 10.46
CA ALA A 68 2.37 6.84 9.60
C ALA A 68 2.94 5.54 10.15
N GLY A 69 2.96 5.24 11.28
CA GLY A 69 3.40 3.95 11.83
C GLY A 69 3.80 4.05 13.28
N SER A 70 4.08 5.26 13.72
CA SER A 70 4.46 5.46 15.10
C SER A 70 3.28 5.29 16.05
N LEU A 71 2.08 5.77 15.68
CA LEU A 71 0.96 5.80 16.62
C LEU A 71 0.39 4.42 16.93
N SER A 72 0.03 3.62 15.92
CA SER A 72 -0.51 2.29 16.18
C SER A 72 0.55 1.33 16.71
N LEU A 73 1.79 1.40 16.20
CA LEU A 73 2.86 0.48 16.60
C LEU A 73 3.50 0.87 17.94
N THR A 74 3.47 2.14 18.31
CA THR A 74 4.15 2.64 19.51
C THR A 74 3.18 3.01 20.63
N PHE A 75 2.04 3.63 20.31
CA PHE A 75 1.11 4.07 21.32
C PHE A 75 0.24 2.92 21.87
N ILE A 76 -0.22 1.98 21.01
CA ILE A 76 -1.03 0.86 21.48
C ILE A 76 -0.30 0.04 22.56
N PRO A 77 0.97 -0.40 22.40
CA PRO A 77 1.68 -1.12 23.43
C PRO A 77 1.81 -0.33 24.74
N VAL A 78 2.08 0.98 24.65
CA VAL A 78 2.21 1.84 25.84
C VAL A 78 0.87 1.93 26.58
N PHE A 79 -0.22 2.23 25.87
CA PHE A 79 -1.55 2.36 26.48
C PHE A 79 -2.05 1.01 27.02
N SER A 80 -1.88 -0.09 26.28
CA SER A 80 -2.26 -1.44 26.69
C SER A 80 -1.53 -1.91 27.94
N LYS A 81 -0.27 -1.47 28.15
CA LYS A 81 0.46 -1.75 29.38
C LYS A 81 -0.26 -1.19 30.59
N TYR A 82 -0.69 0.07 30.55
CA TYR A 82 -1.43 0.71 31.64
C TYR A 82 -2.79 0.03 31.88
N LEU A 83 -3.46 -0.42 30.82
CA LEU A 83 -4.70 -1.22 30.96
C LEU A 83 -4.46 -2.56 31.65
N ALA A 84 -3.38 -3.25 31.31
CA ALA A 84 -3.03 -4.55 31.91
C ALA A 84 -2.60 -4.45 33.37
N GLU A 85 -2.10 -3.27 33.80
CA GLU A 85 -1.70 -2.97 35.19
C GLU A 85 -2.86 -2.38 36.01
N ASP A 86 -4.11 -2.36 35.51
CA ASP A 86 -5.28 -1.70 36.11
C ASP A 86 -5.09 -0.20 36.41
N ARG A 87 -4.20 0.47 35.68
CA ARG A 87 -3.85 1.88 35.81
C ARG A 87 -4.42 2.70 34.65
N GLU A 88 -5.68 2.47 34.34
CA GLU A 88 -6.33 3.06 33.16
C GLU A 88 -6.31 4.61 33.19
N GLU A 89 -6.45 5.23 34.35
CA GLU A 89 -6.41 6.71 34.51
C GLU A 89 -5.05 7.29 34.09
N GLU A 90 -3.96 6.61 34.43
CA GLU A 90 -2.63 7.01 33.96
C GLU A 90 -2.48 6.79 32.45
N GLY A 91 -3.07 5.73 31.92
CA GLY A 91 -3.16 5.52 30.47
C GLY A 91 -3.82 6.70 29.77
N TRP A 92 -4.94 7.21 30.30
CA TRP A 92 -5.61 8.41 29.76
C TRP A 92 -4.78 9.68 29.92
N LYS A 93 -4.00 9.78 30.98
CA LYS A 93 -3.05 10.89 31.15
C LYS A 93 -1.97 10.84 30.06
N VAL A 94 -1.38 9.67 29.79
CA VAL A 94 -0.40 9.49 28.70
C VAL A 94 -1.03 9.79 27.33
N PHE A 95 -2.25 9.32 27.08
CA PHE A 95 -3.01 9.68 25.87
C PHE A 95 -3.12 11.20 25.70
N SER A 96 -3.49 11.91 26.77
CA SER A 96 -3.63 13.36 26.74
C SER A 96 -2.31 14.08 26.48
N ILE A 97 -1.22 13.62 27.13
CA ILE A 97 0.13 14.18 26.92
C ILE A 97 0.60 13.96 25.48
N VAL A 98 0.48 12.74 24.94
CA VAL A 98 0.87 12.43 23.55
C VAL A 98 0.04 13.27 22.57
N THR A 99 -1.26 13.35 22.78
CA THR A 99 -2.17 14.14 21.95
C THR A 99 -1.79 15.61 21.95
N CYS A 100 -1.54 16.20 23.11
CA CYS A 100 -1.18 17.62 23.24
C CYS A 100 0.24 17.90 22.71
N ALA A 101 1.24 17.13 23.13
CA ALA A 101 2.64 17.41 22.79
C ALA A 101 2.91 17.18 21.29
N MET A 102 2.49 16.02 20.76
CA MET A 102 2.69 15.70 19.35
C MET A 102 1.73 16.49 18.44
N GLY A 103 0.51 16.77 18.91
CA GLY A 103 -0.44 17.63 18.20
C GLY A 103 0.09 19.05 18.06
N LEU A 104 0.64 19.63 19.12
CA LEU A 104 1.27 20.96 19.08
C LEU A 104 2.49 20.99 18.15
N LEU A 105 3.33 19.96 18.22
CA LEU A 105 4.48 19.81 17.33
C LEU A 105 4.04 19.74 15.86
N LEU A 106 3.01 18.97 15.55
CA LEU A 106 2.48 18.85 14.19
C LEU A 106 1.84 20.15 13.71
N VAL A 107 1.07 20.83 14.56
CA VAL A 107 0.50 22.14 14.24
C VAL A 107 1.63 23.13 13.92
N ALA A 108 2.71 23.15 14.72
CA ALA A 108 3.88 23.97 14.43
C ALA A 108 4.51 23.60 13.06
N PHE A 109 4.66 22.32 12.75
CA PHE A 109 5.16 21.88 11.44
C PHE A 109 4.23 22.28 10.29
N VAL A 110 2.91 22.17 10.47
CA VAL A 110 1.92 22.60 9.47
C VAL A 110 2.03 24.12 9.25
N LEU A 111 2.10 24.92 10.31
CA LEU A 111 2.24 26.38 10.20
C LEU A 111 3.56 26.79 9.52
N ILE A 112 4.66 26.12 9.85
CA ILE A 112 5.94 26.34 9.17
C ILE A 112 5.83 25.94 7.69
N ALA A 113 5.22 24.79 7.38
CA ALA A 113 5.02 24.34 6.03
C ALA A 113 4.12 25.27 5.21
N GLU A 114 3.06 25.83 5.81
CA GLU A 114 2.19 26.87 5.22
C GLU A 114 2.98 28.12 4.86
N LEU A 115 3.78 28.62 5.81
CA LEU A 115 4.57 29.83 5.62
C LEU A 115 5.62 29.66 4.53
N TYR A 116 6.32 28.52 4.54
CA TYR A 116 7.41 28.23 3.61
C TYR A 116 6.96 27.39 2.39
N ALA A 117 5.65 27.18 2.18
CA ALA A 117 5.13 26.36 1.09
C ALA A 117 5.73 26.70 -0.30
N PRO A 118 5.92 27.98 -0.72
CA PRO A 118 6.53 28.27 -2.01
C PRO A 118 7.96 27.76 -2.15
N ARG A 119 8.76 27.85 -1.07
CA ARG A 119 10.15 27.34 -1.06
C ARG A 119 10.18 25.82 -1.03
N LEU A 120 9.34 25.21 -0.21
CA LEU A 120 9.24 23.74 -0.09
C LEU A 120 8.76 23.12 -1.40
N VAL A 121 7.76 23.70 -2.06
CA VAL A 121 7.29 23.25 -3.38
C VAL A 121 8.40 23.38 -4.44
N SER A 122 9.18 24.44 -4.42
CA SER A 122 10.33 24.58 -5.33
C SER A 122 11.41 23.52 -5.08
N LEU A 123 11.49 22.94 -3.88
CA LEU A 123 12.41 21.86 -3.54
C LEU A 123 11.84 20.48 -3.95
N ILE A 124 10.54 20.24 -3.76
CA ILE A 124 9.91 18.94 -4.04
C ILE A 124 9.46 18.75 -5.48
N ALA A 125 9.24 19.84 -6.23
CA ALA A 125 8.88 19.85 -7.65
C ALA A 125 9.66 20.93 -8.41
N PRO A 126 11.00 20.84 -8.47
CA PRO A 126 11.85 21.91 -9.01
C PRO A 126 11.65 22.13 -10.50
N GLY A 127 11.30 21.08 -11.25
CA GLY A 127 11.14 21.14 -12.72
C GLY A 127 9.84 21.78 -13.19
N PHE A 128 8.86 21.99 -12.31
CA PHE A 128 7.61 22.65 -12.69
C PHE A 128 7.79 24.12 -13.06
N GLY A 129 6.98 24.59 -14.00
CA GLY A 129 6.91 25.99 -14.37
C GLY A 129 6.24 26.87 -13.28
N PRO A 130 6.23 28.18 -13.46
CA PRO A 130 5.66 29.11 -12.46
C PRO A 130 4.16 28.86 -12.18
N SER A 131 3.39 28.53 -13.21
CA SER A 131 1.95 28.26 -13.11
C SER A 131 1.66 27.00 -12.29
N GLU A 132 2.37 25.91 -12.60
CA GLU A 132 2.24 24.64 -11.90
C GLU A 132 2.69 24.79 -10.43
N LYS A 133 3.82 25.45 -10.17
CA LYS A 133 4.29 25.73 -8.82
C LYS A 133 3.27 26.51 -8.01
N THR A 134 2.65 27.54 -8.60
CA THR A 134 1.60 28.32 -7.94
C THR A 134 0.41 27.44 -7.58
N LEU A 135 -0.02 26.56 -8.50
CA LEU A 135 -1.11 25.63 -8.26
C LEU A 135 -0.74 24.61 -7.16
N VAL A 136 0.46 24.02 -7.23
CA VAL A 136 0.94 23.07 -6.20
C VAL A 136 0.97 23.73 -4.83
N VAL A 137 1.50 24.95 -4.71
CA VAL A 137 1.51 25.72 -3.46
C VAL A 137 0.10 25.90 -2.90
N PHE A 138 -0.83 26.32 -3.75
CA PHE A 138 -2.22 26.53 -3.36
C PHE A 138 -2.87 25.23 -2.87
N LEU A 139 -2.78 24.14 -3.68
CA LEU A 139 -3.37 22.85 -3.32
C LEU A 139 -2.74 22.26 -2.05
N THR A 140 -1.42 22.36 -1.92
CA THR A 140 -0.68 21.92 -0.73
C THR A 140 -1.18 22.64 0.52
N ARG A 141 -1.29 23.97 0.47
CA ARG A 141 -1.81 24.78 1.58
C ARG A 141 -3.21 24.36 2.00
N VAL A 142 -4.10 24.12 1.03
CA VAL A 142 -5.46 23.64 1.34
C VAL A 142 -5.41 22.27 2.04
N MET A 143 -4.50 21.38 1.66
CA MET A 143 -4.42 20.00 2.21
C MET A 143 -3.65 19.88 3.54
N LEU A 144 -2.71 20.79 3.82
CA LEU A 144 -1.85 20.70 5.01
C LEU A 144 -2.63 20.60 6.33
N PRO A 145 -3.71 21.38 6.56
CA PRO A 145 -4.49 21.26 7.80
C PRO A 145 -5.11 19.88 8.03
N ALA A 146 -5.38 19.11 6.95
CA ALA A 146 -5.90 17.76 7.07
C ALA A 146 -4.93 16.82 7.83
N GLN A 147 -3.63 17.13 7.87
CA GLN A 147 -2.64 16.32 8.59
C GLN A 147 -2.89 16.32 10.10
N VAL A 148 -3.42 17.40 10.64
CA VAL A 148 -3.84 17.46 12.05
C VAL A 148 -5.00 16.49 12.30
N CYS A 149 -5.97 16.41 11.36
CA CYS A 149 -7.08 15.47 11.44
C CYS A 149 -6.59 14.01 11.37
N PHE A 150 -5.63 13.71 10.49
CA PHE A 150 -5.04 12.36 10.38
C PHE A 150 -4.30 11.95 11.65
N PHE A 151 -3.49 12.86 12.22
CA PHE A 151 -2.78 12.60 13.46
C PHE A 151 -3.74 12.36 14.63
N MET A 152 -4.69 13.27 14.84
CA MET A 152 -5.70 13.14 15.90
C MET A 152 -6.49 11.84 15.75
N GLY A 153 -6.91 11.52 14.51
CA GLY A 153 -7.58 10.26 14.20
C GLY A 153 -6.74 9.03 14.49
N GLY A 154 -5.44 9.09 14.21
CA GLY A 154 -4.51 8.01 14.52
C GLY A 154 -4.41 7.71 16.02
N VAL A 155 -4.27 8.74 16.86
CA VAL A 155 -4.22 8.59 18.33
C VAL A 155 -5.56 8.09 18.87
N LEU A 156 -6.67 8.67 18.41
CA LEU A 156 -8.03 8.27 18.80
C LEU A 156 -8.36 6.83 18.36
N SER A 157 -7.92 6.42 17.19
CA SER A 157 -8.06 5.03 16.72
C SER A 157 -7.21 4.06 17.55
N ALA A 158 -6.02 4.47 17.95
CA ALA A 158 -5.12 3.62 18.75
C ALA A 158 -5.73 3.26 20.12
N VAL A 159 -6.38 4.20 20.81
CA VAL A 159 -7.09 3.89 22.07
C VAL A 159 -8.30 2.99 21.84
N GLN A 160 -9.03 3.17 20.73
CA GLN A 160 -10.15 2.31 20.36
C GLN A 160 -9.68 0.87 20.11
N TYR A 161 -8.59 0.68 19.36
CA TYR A 161 -7.99 -0.64 19.13
C TYR A 161 -7.53 -1.28 20.45
N ALA A 162 -6.89 -0.53 21.33
CA ALA A 162 -6.46 -1.03 22.65
C ALA A 162 -7.64 -1.45 23.54
N LYS A 163 -8.80 -0.82 23.38
CA LYS A 163 -10.07 -1.17 24.05
C LYS A 163 -10.89 -2.24 23.28
N GLY A 164 -10.38 -2.77 22.18
CA GLY A 164 -11.03 -3.82 21.40
C GLY A 164 -12.17 -3.34 20.51
N GLU A 165 -12.25 -2.03 20.20
CA GLU A 165 -13.15 -1.45 19.23
C GLU A 165 -12.43 -1.32 17.88
N PHE A 166 -12.96 -2.00 16.86
CA PHE A 166 -12.33 -2.07 15.53
C PHE A 166 -13.21 -1.46 14.43
N ILE A 167 -14.52 -1.35 14.65
CA ILE A 167 -15.49 -0.94 13.62
C ILE A 167 -15.29 0.53 13.27
N VAL A 168 -15.34 1.41 14.25
CA VAL A 168 -15.27 2.85 14.02
C VAL A 168 -13.94 3.26 13.37
N PRO A 169 -12.76 2.80 13.86
CA PRO A 169 -11.50 3.09 13.19
C PRO A 169 -11.45 2.60 11.74
N SER A 170 -12.03 1.42 11.46
CA SER A 170 -12.01 0.86 10.11
C SER A 170 -12.85 1.63 9.09
N LEU A 171 -13.81 2.44 9.54
CA LEU A 171 -14.63 3.29 8.66
C LEU A 171 -13.92 4.58 8.20
N ALA A 172 -12.88 5.04 8.90
CA ALA A 172 -12.19 6.29 8.58
C ALA A 172 -11.71 6.39 7.11
N PRO A 173 -11.03 5.37 6.55
CA PRO A 173 -10.59 5.43 5.17
C PRO A 173 -11.74 5.43 4.15
N LEU A 174 -12.90 4.84 4.51
CA LEU A 174 -14.09 4.85 3.67
C LEU A 174 -14.68 6.26 3.58
N VAL A 175 -14.88 6.90 4.74
CA VAL A 175 -15.39 8.28 4.82
C VAL A 175 -14.43 9.25 4.14
N TYR A 176 -13.12 9.07 4.31
CA TYR A 176 -12.10 9.89 3.67
C TYR A 176 -12.18 9.83 2.14
N ASN A 177 -12.14 8.63 1.55
CA ASN A 177 -12.24 8.48 0.10
C ASN A 177 -13.58 8.98 -0.44
N THR A 178 -14.69 8.70 0.27
CA THR A 178 -16.01 9.22 -0.09
C THR A 178 -16.04 10.75 -0.09
N GLY A 179 -15.40 11.39 0.90
CA GLY A 179 -15.27 12.84 0.97
C GLY A 179 -14.56 13.42 -0.26
N ILE A 180 -13.48 12.79 -0.73
CA ILE A 180 -12.76 13.23 -1.94
C ILE A 180 -13.63 13.05 -3.19
N ILE A 181 -14.31 11.90 -3.33
CA ILE A 181 -15.21 11.63 -4.44
C ILE A 181 -16.34 12.67 -4.48
N LEU A 182 -16.99 12.93 -3.35
CA LEU A 182 -18.05 13.92 -3.26
C LEU A 182 -17.54 15.34 -3.57
N GLY A 183 -16.36 15.69 -3.08
CA GLY A 183 -15.70 16.96 -3.42
C GLY A 183 -15.49 17.10 -4.94
N GLY A 184 -15.03 16.03 -5.60
CA GLY A 184 -14.88 15.98 -7.06
C GLY A 184 -16.22 16.08 -7.79
N VAL A 185 -17.18 15.23 -7.45
CA VAL A 185 -18.51 15.19 -8.11
C VAL A 185 -19.25 16.51 -7.97
N LEU A 186 -19.28 17.09 -6.77
CA LEU A 186 -20.09 18.28 -6.47
C LEU A 186 -19.40 19.60 -6.86
N LEU A 187 -18.09 19.67 -6.73
CA LEU A 187 -17.38 20.95 -6.82
C LEU A 187 -16.46 21.06 -8.06
N ALA A 188 -16.00 19.94 -8.66
CA ALA A 188 -15.05 20.02 -9.76
C ALA A 188 -15.59 20.74 -10.99
N SER A 189 -16.91 20.75 -11.23
CA SER A 189 -17.53 21.52 -12.31
C SER A 189 -17.39 23.05 -12.13
N ARG A 190 -17.23 23.53 -10.89
CA ARG A 190 -17.14 24.96 -10.55
C ARG A 190 -15.72 25.42 -10.28
N ILE A 191 -14.93 24.62 -9.57
CA ILE A 191 -13.60 24.98 -9.08
C ILE A 191 -12.50 23.99 -9.51
N GLY A 192 -12.79 23.14 -10.52
CA GLY A 192 -11.81 22.21 -11.09
C GLY A 192 -11.21 21.25 -10.05
N ILE A 193 -9.90 21.03 -10.15
CA ILE A 193 -9.16 20.11 -9.28
C ILE A 193 -9.22 20.49 -7.78
N THR A 194 -9.46 21.77 -7.47
CA THR A 194 -9.62 22.26 -6.09
C THR A 194 -10.81 21.58 -5.39
N GLY A 195 -11.83 21.17 -6.14
CA GLY A 195 -12.97 20.44 -5.58
C GLY A 195 -12.56 19.12 -4.89
N PHE A 196 -11.65 18.37 -5.52
CA PHE A 196 -11.07 17.16 -4.93
C PHE A 196 -10.24 17.50 -3.68
N THR A 197 -9.46 18.59 -3.74
CA THR A 197 -8.63 19.05 -2.63
C THR A 197 -9.46 19.47 -1.41
N VAL A 198 -10.59 20.15 -1.62
CA VAL A 198 -11.57 20.44 -0.56
C VAL A 198 -12.16 19.14 -0.01
N GLY A 199 -12.45 18.17 -0.88
CA GLY A 199 -12.87 16.83 -0.50
C GLY A 199 -11.88 16.09 0.38
N VAL A 200 -10.55 16.27 0.17
CA VAL A 200 -9.49 15.73 1.03
C VAL A 200 -9.66 16.25 2.46
N VAL A 201 -9.82 17.57 2.62
CA VAL A 201 -9.96 18.20 3.95
C VAL A 201 -11.27 17.79 4.62
N ALA A 202 -12.39 17.83 3.88
CA ALA A 202 -13.70 17.44 4.39
C ALA A 202 -13.72 15.98 4.81
N GLY A 203 -13.18 15.08 3.97
CA GLY A 203 -13.09 13.65 4.27
C GLY A 203 -12.18 13.33 5.45
N ALA A 204 -11.03 14.01 5.56
CA ALA A 204 -10.14 13.87 6.70
C ALA A 204 -10.82 14.36 8.00
N THR A 205 -11.49 15.52 7.95
CA THR A 205 -12.21 16.06 9.11
C THR A 205 -13.35 15.12 9.54
N ALA A 206 -14.17 14.66 8.60
CA ALA A 206 -15.29 13.79 8.93
C ALA A 206 -14.84 12.38 9.38
N GLY A 207 -13.95 11.73 8.61
CA GLY A 207 -13.55 10.33 8.83
C GLY A 207 -12.45 10.16 9.87
N ASN A 208 -11.38 10.96 9.76
CA ASN A 208 -10.21 10.79 10.63
C ASN A 208 -10.29 11.63 11.91
N PHE A 209 -11.14 12.65 11.99
CA PHE A 209 -11.29 13.41 13.21
C PHE A 209 -12.66 13.16 13.87
N LEU A 210 -13.75 13.67 13.30
CA LEU A 210 -15.06 13.64 13.96
C LEU A 210 -15.55 12.22 14.28
N LEU A 211 -15.45 11.29 13.31
CA LEU A 211 -15.82 9.90 13.50
C LEU A 211 -14.96 9.23 14.59
N GLN A 212 -13.67 9.53 14.65
CA GLN A 212 -12.77 8.96 15.66
C GLN A 212 -13.00 9.55 17.04
N VAL A 213 -13.35 10.83 17.14
CA VAL A 213 -13.79 11.44 18.41
C VAL A 213 -15.04 10.72 18.94
N TYR A 214 -16.03 10.50 18.07
CA TYR A 214 -17.24 9.73 18.44
C TYR A 214 -16.88 8.33 18.95
N GLY A 215 -16.01 7.59 18.25
CA GLY A 215 -15.57 6.25 18.65
C GLY A 215 -14.80 6.26 19.98
N ALA A 216 -13.92 7.22 20.17
CA ALA A 216 -13.14 7.35 21.41
C ALA A 216 -14.05 7.67 22.63
N ILE A 217 -15.05 8.54 22.46
CA ILE A 217 -16.04 8.83 23.52
C ILE A 217 -16.80 7.55 23.90
N ARG A 218 -17.18 6.72 22.92
CA ARG A 218 -17.89 5.45 23.18
C ARG A 218 -17.07 4.43 23.97
N VAL A 219 -15.73 4.43 23.83
CA VAL A 219 -14.86 3.56 24.62
C VAL A 219 -14.43 4.18 25.96
N GLY A 220 -15.01 5.32 26.33
CA GLY A 220 -14.79 6.00 27.61
C GLY A 220 -13.52 6.85 27.65
N ALA A 221 -13.10 7.41 26.51
CA ALA A 221 -11.92 8.25 26.45
C ALA A 221 -12.04 9.46 27.38
N LYS A 222 -11.02 9.64 28.21
CA LYS A 222 -10.86 10.80 29.09
C LYS A 222 -9.71 11.66 28.56
N PHE A 223 -9.99 12.90 28.25
CA PHE A 223 -9.00 13.86 27.77
C PHE A 223 -8.84 15.01 28.77
N THR A 224 -7.66 15.11 29.35
CA THR A 224 -7.27 16.21 30.25
C THR A 224 -6.00 16.86 29.68
N PRO A 225 -6.09 18.07 29.08
CA PRO A 225 -4.95 18.70 28.45
C PRO A 225 -3.73 18.73 29.39
N SER A 226 -2.62 18.15 28.95
CA SER A 226 -1.38 18.08 29.73
C SER A 226 -0.17 18.07 28.77
N LEU A 227 0.89 18.79 29.18
CA LEU A 227 2.18 18.84 28.49
C LEU A 227 3.31 18.29 29.37
N ASP A 228 2.99 17.35 30.28
CA ASP A 228 3.99 16.69 31.11
C ASP A 228 4.88 15.73 30.29
N ILE A 229 5.77 16.30 29.48
CA ILE A 229 6.70 15.55 28.63
C ILE A 229 7.71 14.71 29.43
N ARG A 230 7.78 14.87 30.76
CA ARG A 230 8.64 14.08 31.65
C ARG A 230 7.95 12.80 32.12
N HIS A 231 6.67 12.63 31.83
CA HIS A 231 5.93 11.44 32.22
C HIS A 231 6.56 10.16 31.62
N PRO A 232 6.80 9.10 32.42
CA PRO A 232 7.47 7.87 31.96
C PRO A 232 6.83 7.25 30.73
N GLY A 233 5.49 7.26 30.64
CA GLY A 233 4.74 6.74 29.48
C GLY A 233 4.99 7.55 28.20
N PHE A 234 5.13 8.89 28.30
CA PHE A 234 5.48 9.71 27.16
C PHE A 234 6.91 9.45 26.69
N ILE A 235 7.86 9.34 27.61
CA ILE A 235 9.25 9.04 27.29
C ILE A 235 9.35 7.65 26.61
N MET A 236 8.60 6.67 27.11
CA MET A 236 8.53 5.34 26.48
C MET A 236 7.98 5.44 25.04
N PHE A 237 6.88 6.18 24.84
CA PHE A 237 6.31 6.42 23.52
C PHE A 237 7.35 7.05 22.57
N VAL A 238 8.03 8.12 22.97
CA VAL A 238 9.02 8.83 22.14
C VAL A 238 10.20 7.91 21.78
N LYS A 239 10.71 7.12 22.74
CA LYS A 239 11.79 6.15 22.49
C LYS A 239 11.43 5.11 21.45
N LEU A 240 10.16 4.67 21.42
CA LEU A 240 9.67 3.73 20.42
C LEU A 240 9.37 4.42 19.07
N ALA A 241 8.91 5.67 19.09
CA ALA A 241 8.49 6.40 17.90
C ALA A 241 9.68 6.89 17.04
N ILE A 242 10.72 7.46 17.65
CA ILE A 242 11.84 8.09 16.93
C ILE A 242 12.50 7.14 15.91
N PRO A 243 12.87 5.89 16.25
CA PRO A 243 13.49 5.00 15.28
C PRO A 243 12.60 4.72 14.07
N ILE A 244 11.28 4.61 14.29
CA ILE A 244 10.30 4.34 13.22
C ILE A 244 10.11 5.59 12.35
N MET A 245 10.06 6.78 12.95
CA MET A 245 9.92 8.06 12.24
C MET A 245 11.14 8.35 11.34
N LEU A 246 12.33 7.94 11.76
CA LEU A 246 13.58 8.20 11.02
C LEU A 246 13.91 7.12 9.98
N ALA A 247 13.23 5.99 10.00
CA ALA A 247 13.48 4.86 9.10
C ALA A 247 12.87 5.08 7.72
N LEU A 248 13.45 5.96 6.91
CA LEU A 248 13.10 6.12 5.50
C LEU A 248 13.38 4.82 4.75
N SER A 249 12.39 4.27 4.07
CA SER A 249 12.59 3.05 3.27
C SER A 249 12.25 3.29 1.81
N LEU A 250 12.91 2.56 0.90
CA LEU A 250 12.67 2.67 -0.53
C LEU A 250 11.17 2.60 -0.91
N PRO A 251 10.35 1.70 -0.36
CA PRO A 251 8.93 1.66 -0.67
C PRO A 251 8.14 2.95 -0.38
N PHE A 252 8.58 3.74 0.60
CA PHE A 252 7.96 5.03 0.92
C PHE A 252 8.51 6.17 0.08
N THR A 253 9.82 6.19 -0.15
CA THR A 253 10.47 7.30 -0.85
C THR A 253 10.29 7.24 -2.36
N ASP A 254 9.99 6.06 -2.93
CA ASP A 254 9.85 5.85 -4.37
C ASP A 254 8.81 6.78 -5.01
N ASP A 255 7.65 6.97 -4.38
CA ASP A 255 6.60 7.87 -4.89
C ASP A 255 7.07 9.34 -4.87
N TRP A 256 7.84 9.75 -3.86
CA TRP A 256 8.39 11.12 -3.77
C TRP A 256 9.47 11.35 -4.82
N VAL A 257 10.35 10.38 -5.01
CA VAL A 257 11.42 10.42 -6.02
C VAL A 257 10.81 10.48 -7.43
N ILE A 258 9.79 9.68 -7.70
CA ILE A 258 9.06 9.72 -8.98
C ILE A 258 8.44 11.11 -9.23
N ARG A 259 7.80 11.72 -8.23
CA ARG A 259 7.22 13.06 -8.35
C ARG A 259 8.30 14.13 -8.55
N TRP A 260 9.42 14.01 -7.83
CA TRP A 260 10.54 14.94 -7.94
C TRP A 260 11.15 14.93 -9.35
N PHE A 261 11.55 13.77 -9.85
CA PHE A 261 12.08 13.63 -11.21
C PHE A 261 11.00 13.85 -12.26
N GLY A 262 9.78 13.43 -12.01
CA GLY A 262 8.63 13.61 -12.89
C GLY A 262 8.30 15.08 -13.15
N SER A 263 8.61 15.97 -12.20
CA SER A 263 8.42 17.43 -12.39
C SER A 263 9.24 18.02 -13.54
N TYR A 264 10.32 17.38 -13.95
CA TYR A 264 11.14 17.80 -15.09
C TYR A 264 10.63 17.27 -16.45
N LEU A 265 9.62 16.43 -16.44
CA LEU A 265 9.11 15.76 -17.63
C LEU A 265 7.96 16.56 -18.28
N HIS A 266 7.51 16.04 -19.44
CA HIS A 266 6.35 16.58 -20.13
C HIS A 266 5.11 16.55 -19.22
N PRO A 267 4.22 17.55 -19.32
CA PRO A 267 2.92 17.54 -18.65
C PRO A 267 2.18 16.22 -18.83
N ALA A 268 1.46 15.77 -17.82
CA ALA A 268 0.79 14.49 -17.67
C ALA A 268 1.71 13.29 -17.29
N SER A 269 3.04 13.46 -17.28
CA SER A 269 3.96 12.34 -16.99
C SER A 269 3.81 11.79 -15.56
N ILE A 270 3.62 12.63 -14.56
CA ILE A 270 3.37 12.19 -13.16
C ILE A 270 2.04 11.44 -13.09
N THR A 271 1.03 11.89 -13.82
CA THR A 271 -0.30 11.26 -13.88
C THR A 271 -0.22 9.87 -14.52
N TRP A 272 0.51 9.70 -15.64
CA TRP A 272 0.72 8.39 -16.27
C TRP A 272 1.43 7.42 -15.33
N LEU A 273 2.49 7.87 -14.67
CA LEU A 273 3.23 7.09 -13.68
C LEU A 273 2.32 6.68 -12.50
N TYR A 274 1.51 7.61 -12.01
CA TYR A 274 0.59 7.37 -10.91
C TYR A 274 -0.48 6.32 -11.27
N TYR A 275 -1.17 6.47 -12.42
CA TYR A 275 -2.20 5.53 -12.84
C TYR A 275 -1.63 4.15 -13.16
N ALA A 276 -0.49 4.08 -13.82
CA ALA A 276 0.18 2.81 -14.07
C ALA A 276 0.55 2.09 -12.76
N LYS A 277 1.14 2.81 -11.81
CA LYS A 277 1.52 2.24 -10.50
C LYS A 277 0.29 1.86 -9.66
N MET A 278 -0.79 2.63 -9.75
CA MET A 278 -2.07 2.32 -9.12
C MET A 278 -2.61 0.96 -9.60
N LEU A 279 -2.66 0.73 -10.92
CA LEU A 279 -3.11 -0.54 -11.48
C LEU A 279 -2.18 -1.70 -11.10
N MET A 280 -0.86 -1.51 -11.15
CA MET A 280 0.12 -2.50 -10.69
C MET A 280 -0.09 -2.89 -9.22
N ARG A 281 -0.53 -1.96 -8.37
CA ARG A 281 -0.79 -2.21 -6.94
C ARG A 281 -2.08 -3.01 -6.67
N VAL A 282 -3.01 -3.16 -7.62
CA VAL A 282 -4.27 -3.92 -7.41
C VAL A 282 -3.99 -5.37 -6.99
N PRO A 283 -3.28 -6.19 -7.80
CA PRO A 283 -3.00 -7.57 -7.42
C PRO A 283 -2.11 -7.67 -6.17
N LEU A 284 -1.17 -6.75 -5.98
CA LEU A 284 -0.34 -6.69 -4.78
C LEU A 284 -1.17 -6.51 -3.51
N GLY A 285 -2.19 -5.68 -3.58
CA GLY A 285 -3.06 -5.40 -2.45
C GLY A 285 -3.89 -6.60 -2.00
N VAL A 286 -4.31 -7.44 -2.94
CA VAL A 286 -5.07 -8.66 -2.63
C VAL A 286 -4.14 -9.77 -2.14
N VAL A 287 -3.12 -10.09 -2.94
CA VAL A 287 -2.24 -11.25 -2.70
C VAL A 287 -1.25 -11.00 -1.57
N GLY A 288 -0.57 -9.85 -1.60
CA GLY A 288 0.49 -9.53 -0.63
C GLY A 288 -0.02 -9.38 0.80
N GLN A 289 -1.22 -8.81 0.99
CA GLN A 289 -1.82 -8.68 2.33
C GLN A 289 -2.30 -10.03 2.86
N ALA A 290 -3.00 -10.82 2.05
CA ALA A 290 -3.53 -12.11 2.49
C ALA A 290 -2.40 -13.06 2.94
N ILE A 291 -1.36 -13.19 2.13
CA ILE A 291 -0.23 -14.09 2.41
C ILE A 291 0.65 -13.53 3.53
N GLY A 292 0.96 -12.25 3.49
CA GLY A 292 1.92 -11.65 4.42
C GLY A 292 1.40 -11.53 5.85
N VAL A 293 0.12 -11.17 6.06
CA VAL A 293 -0.46 -11.05 7.41
C VAL A 293 -0.59 -12.43 8.07
N ALA A 294 -0.98 -13.44 7.31
CA ALA A 294 -1.17 -14.79 7.84
C ALA A 294 0.15 -15.49 8.25
N SER A 295 1.27 -15.17 7.57
CA SER A 295 2.55 -15.84 7.83
C SER A 295 3.32 -15.30 9.04
N PHE A 296 3.20 -14.02 9.36
CA PHE A 296 4.02 -13.34 10.37
C PHE A 296 3.93 -13.96 11.78
N PRO A 297 2.74 -14.22 12.37
CA PRO A 297 2.66 -14.83 13.71
C PRO A 297 3.30 -16.21 13.78
N VAL A 298 3.16 -17.01 12.70
CA VAL A 298 3.75 -18.35 12.63
C VAL A 298 5.28 -18.27 12.56
N LEU A 299 5.83 -17.36 11.74
CA LEU A 299 7.27 -17.14 11.66
C LEU A 299 7.86 -16.70 12.99
N ALA A 300 7.21 -15.77 13.69
CA ALA A 300 7.66 -15.28 14.99
C ALA A 300 7.61 -16.38 16.07
N HIS A 301 6.57 -17.21 16.08
CA HIS A 301 6.45 -18.34 16.99
C HIS A 301 7.56 -19.38 16.76
N LEU A 302 7.78 -19.80 15.52
CA LEU A 302 8.83 -20.76 15.17
C LEU A 302 10.22 -20.26 15.54
N TYR A 303 10.48 -18.96 15.35
CA TYR A 303 11.74 -18.34 15.77
C TYR A 303 11.92 -18.37 17.29
N SER A 304 10.86 -18.03 18.06
CA SER A 304 10.92 -18.03 19.53
C SER A 304 11.16 -19.42 20.13
N GLU A 305 10.75 -20.49 19.43
CA GLU A 305 11.03 -21.88 19.79
C GLU A 305 12.41 -22.36 19.30
N GLY A 306 13.20 -21.55 18.60
CA GLY A 306 14.49 -21.93 18.03
C GLY A 306 14.40 -22.85 16.81
N ARG A 307 13.21 -23.05 16.23
CA ARG A 307 12.94 -23.95 15.08
C ARG A 307 13.20 -23.26 13.74
N LEU A 308 14.47 -22.88 13.52
CA LEU A 308 14.87 -22.10 12.34
C LEU A 308 14.58 -22.80 11.01
N ASP A 309 14.79 -24.13 10.94
CA ASP A 309 14.54 -24.90 9.71
C ASP A 309 13.06 -24.91 9.32
N GLU A 310 12.17 -24.93 10.30
CA GLU A 310 10.72 -24.86 10.04
C GLU A 310 10.29 -23.44 9.69
N MET A 311 10.89 -22.44 10.31
CA MET A 311 10.70 -21.05 9.95
C MET A 311 11.12 -20.80 8.48
N ASN A 312 12.28 -21.30 8.05
CA ASN A 312 12.76 -21.19 6.69
C ASN A 312 11.83 -21.92 5.71
N ARG A 313 11.39 -23.15 6.03
CA ARG A 313 10.39 -23.87 5.21
C ARG A 313 9.08 -23.10 5.08
N MET A 314 8.59 -22.48 6.16
CA MET A 314 7.38 -21.65 6.11
C MET A 314 7.58 -20.38 5.27
N LEU A 315 8.74 -19.73 5.39
CA LEU A 315 9.12 -18.59 4.57
C LEU A 315 9.17 -18.96 3.08
N HIS A 316 9.81 -20.09 2.73
CA HIS A 316 9.86 -20.61 1.37
C HIS A 316 8.46 -20.92 0.83
N ALA A 317 7.61 -21.59 1.60
CA ALA A 317 6.24 -21.88 1.20
C ALA A 317 5.45 -20.58 0.92
N THR A 318 5.65 -19.56 1.76
CA THR A 318 5.03 -18.24 1.60
C THR A 318 5.54 -17.55 0.32
N MET A 319 6.86 -17.57 0.09
CA MET A 319 7.47 -16.98 -1.10
C MET A 319 7.08 -17.74 -2.38
N LYS A 320 7.08 -19.08 -2.36
CA LYS A 320 6.61 -19.90 -3.49
C LYS A 320 5.15 -19.60 -3.83
N GLY A 321 4.27 -19.42 -2.83
CA GLY A 321 2.88 -19.00 -3.03
C GLY A 321 2.77 -17.63 -3.69
N LEU A 322 3.59 -16.66 -3.26
CA LEU A 322 3.63 -15.33 -3.84
C LEU A 322 4.12 -15.36 -5.31
N VAL A 323 5.22 -16.08 -5.59
CA VAL A 323 5.77 -16.27 -6.94
C VAL A 323 4.72 -16.87 -7.88
N LEU A 324 4.06 -17.95 -7.43
CA LEU A 324 3.07 -18.69 -8.22
C LEU A 324 1.88 -17.82 -8.65
N ILE A 325 1.56 -16.79 -7.90
CA ILE A 325 0.42 -15.91 -8.17
C ILE A 325 0.87 -14.60 -8.83
N LEU A 326 1.84 -13.89 -8.27
CA LEU A 326 2.18 -12.55 -8.76
C LEU A 326 2.97 -12.54 -10.05
N VAL A 327 3.82 -13.54 -10.31
CA VAL A 327 4.62 -13.56 -11.54
C VAL A 327 3.75 -13.82 -12.78
N PRO A 328 2.81 -14.78 -12.78
CA PRO A 328 1.83 -14.89 -13.88
C PRO A 328 0.96 -13.65 -14.04
N ILE A 329 0.45 -13.09 -12.94
CA ILE A 329 -0.37 -11.86 -13.01
C ILE A 329 0.44 -10.71 -13.60
N ALA A 330 1.71 -10.53 -13.24
CA ALA A 330 2.58 -9.54 -13.84
C ALA A 330 2.72 -9.73 -15.36
N ALA A 331 2.97 -10.97 -15.81
CA ALA A 331 3.09 -11.29 -17.22
C ALA A 331 1.80 -11.01 -18.00
N LEU A 332 0.63 -11.36 -17.44
CA LEU A 332 -0.67 -11.04 -18.03
C LEU A 332 -0.97 -9.55 -18.02
N THR A 333 -0.67 -8.84 -16.92
CA THR A 333 -0.81 -7.37 -16.85
C THR A 333 0.04 -6.68 -17.92
N MET A 334 1.25 -7.18 -18.19
CA MET A 334 2.08 -6.67 -19.27
C MET A 334 1.47 -6.96 -20.66
N ALA A 335 0.99 -8.18 -20.87
CA ALA A 335 0.39 -8.60 -22.13
C ALA A 335 -0.88 -7.80 -22.47
N GLU A 336 -1.70 -7.54 -21.47
CA GLU A 336 -3.03 -6.90 -21.60
C GLU A 336 -3.03 -5.42 -21.15
N SER A 337 -1.85 -4.78 -21.03
CA SER A 337 -1.75 -3.43 -20.49
C SER A 337 -2.66 -2.43 -21.20
N ARG A 338 -2.76 -2.46 -22.54
CA ARG A 338 -3.64 -1.57 -23.32
C ARG A 338 -5.13 -1.86 -23.10
N PRO A 339 -5.64 -3.11 -23.27
CA PRO A 339 -7.05 -3.40 -22.94
C PRO A 339 -7.42 -3.10 -21.49
N LEU A 340 -6.52 -3.37 -20.53
CA LEU A 340 -6.75 -3.02 -19.13
C LEU A 340 -6.95 -1.52 -18.92
N LEU A 341 -6.15 -0.67 -19.57
CA LEU A 341 -6.31 0.77 -19.49
C LEU A 341 -7.65 1.23 -20.11
N HIS A 342 -8.04 0.67 -21.25
CA HIS A 342 -9.33 0.97 -21.85
C HIS A 342 -10.49 0.47 -20.99
N LEU A 343 -10.37 -0.71 -20.37
CA LEU A 343 -11.39 -1.23 -19.46
C LEU A 343 -11.66 -0.25 -18.30
N VAL A 344 -10.59 0.32 -17.74
CA VAL A 344 -10.69 1.20 -16.56
C VAL A 344 -11.01 2.65 -16.93
N PHE A 345 -10.40 3.18 -18.00
CA PHE A 345 -10.39 4.61 -18.28
C PHE A 345 -11.08 5.05 -19.58
N SER A 346 -11.75 4.14 -20.33
CA SER A 346 -12.41 4.49 -21.61
C SER A 346 -13.46 5.59 -21.49
N HIS A 347 -14.12 5.72 -20.32
CA HIS A 347 -15.13 6.75 -20.07
C HIS A 347 -14.58 7.95 -19.30
N THR A 348 -13.30 8.26 -19.46
CA THR A 348 -12.63 9.39 -18.81
C THR A 348 -12.18 10.42 -19.84
N ARG A 349 -11.57 11.52 -19.39
CA ARG A 349 -10.99 12.55 -20.26
C ARG A 349 -9.54 12.26 -20.68
N LEU A 350 -9.06 11.02 -20.51
CA LEU A 350 -7.77 10.62 -21.03
C LEU A 350 -7.83 10.43 -22.54
N HIS A 351 -6.88 11.03 -23.25
CA HIS A 351 -6.71 10.78 -24.69
C HIS A 351 -6.03 9.45 -24.95
N GLU A 352 -6.11 8.95 -26.18
CA GLU A 352 -5.44 7.70 -26.60
C GLU A 352 -3.92 7.74 -26.35
N SER A 353 -3.30 8.91 -26.49
CA SER A 353 -1.88 9.12 -26.16
C SER A 353 -1.59 8.87 -24.69
N ASP A 354 -2.48 9.31 -23.78
CA ASP A 354 -2.33 9.12 -22.33
C ASP A 354 -2.50 7.66 -21.95
N LEU A 355 -3.50 6.99 -22.54
CA LEU A 355 -3.74 5.55 -22.33
C LEU A 355 -2.53 4.72 -22.79
N ASN A 356 -1.98 5.03 -23.97
CA ASN A 356 -0.80 4.35 -24.48
C ASN A 356 0.46 4.62 -23.62
N ALA A 357 0.69 5.86 -23.21
CA ALA A 357 1.80 6.21 -22.31
C ALA A 357 1.66 5.52 -20.95
N THR A 358 0.45 5.48 -20.39
CA THR A 358 0.17 4.79 -19.13
C THR A 358 0.32 3.27 -19.29
N ALA A 359 -0.12 2.67 -20.41
CA ALA A 359 0.01 1.23 -20.67
C ALA A 359 1.47 0.80 -20.78
N THR A 360 2.30 1.52 -21.52
CA THR A 360 3.74 1.23 -21.60
C THR A 360 4.45 1.41 -20.27
N THR A 361 4.03 2.41 -19.49
CA THR A 361 4.51 2.62 -18.12
C THR A 361 4.11 1.46 -17.19
N LEU A 362 2.88 0.95 -17.33
CA LEU A 362 2.38 -0.20 -16.57
C LEU A 362 3.19 -1.47 -16.86
N VAL A 363 3.58 -1.71 -18.11
CA VAL A 363 4.47 -2.82 -18.48
C VAL A 363 5.77 -2.75 -17.67
N LEU A 364 6.40 -1.59 -17.61
CA LEU A 364 7.68 -1.42 -16.91
C LEU A 364 7.54 -1.53 -15.38
N PHE A 365 6.48 -1.00 -14.78
CA PHE A 365 6.21 -1.21 -13.36
C PHE A 365 5.90 -2.67 -13.03
N SER A 366 5.24 -3.41 -13.95
CA SER A 366 4.90 -4.82 -13.74
C SER A 366 6.13 -5.73 -13.68
N LEU A 367 7.26 -5.33 -14.28
CA LEU A 367 8.56 -6.03 -14.09
C LEU A 367 8.99 -6.08 -12.62
N GLY A 368 8.70 -5.04 -11.85
CA GLY A 368 8.99 -4.96 -10.41
C GLY A 368 7.91 -5.54 -9.51
N MET A 369 6.76 -5.99 -10.05
CA MET A 369 5.59 -6.38 -9.24
C MET A 369 5.90 -7.46 -8.21
N PHE A 370 6.66 -8.48 -8.58
CA PHE A 370 7.10 -9.51 -7.64
C PHE A 370 7.96 -8.91 -6.52
N GLY A 371 8.92 -8.04 -6.85
CA GLY A 371 9.76 -7.35 -5.88
C GLY A 371 8.95 -6.54 -4.87
N TRP A 372 7.95 -5.79 -5.33
CA TRP A 372 7.02 -5.05 -4.48
C TRP A 372 6.25 -5.94 -3.50
N GLY A 373 5.86 -7.15 -3.91
CA GLY A 373 5.20 -8.11 -3.03
C GLY A 373 6.16 -8.79 -2.05
N ALA A 374 7.29 -9.26 -2.56
CA ALA A 374 8.24 -10.08 -1.84
C ALA A 374 8.98 -9.31 -0.71
N GLN A 375 9.35 -8.04 -0.97
CA GLN A 375 10.03 -7.21 0.05
C GLN A 375 9.23 -7.12 1.35
N GLY A 376 7.90 -7.04 1.29
CA GLY A 376 7.06 -6.98 2.47
C GLY A 376 7.04 -8.28 3.28
N ILE A 377 7.15 -9.44 2.64
CA ILE A 377 7.26 -10.75 3.31
C ILE A 377 8.65 -10.90 3.93
N LEU A 378 9.70 -10.54 3.20
CA LEU A 378 11.08 -10.60 3.69
C LEU A 378 11.30 -9.68 4.89
N ALA A 379 10.76 -8.46 4.87
CA ALA A 379 10.78 -7.55 6.02
C ALA A 379 10.13 -8.19 7.26
N ARG A 380 8.98 -8.87 7.09
CA ARG A 380 8.35 -9.62 8.20
C ARG A 380 9.20 -10.79 8.67
N GLY A 381 9.96 -11.45 7.80
CA GLY A 381 10.96 -12.44 8.18
C GLY A 381 12.01 -11.88 9.13
N PHE A 382 12.53 -10.68 8.85
CA PHE A 382 13.42 -9.96 9.77
C PHE A 382 12.73 -9.58 11.08
N TYR A 383 11.51 -9.06 11.04
CA TYR A 383 10.75 -8.70 12.24
C TYR A 383 10.48 -9.92 13.13
N ALA A 384 10.23 -11.09 12.53
CA ALA A 384 10.07 -12.34 13.26
C ALA A 384 11.36 -12.77 13.99
N THR A 385 12.54 -12.39 13.47
CA THR A 385 13.84 -12.61 14.12
C THR A 385 14.26 -11.44 15.05
N HIS A 386 13.31 -10.58 15.46
CA HIS A 386 13.53 -9.37 16.27
C HIS A 386 14.52 -8.36 15.67
N ASP A 387 14.68 -8.36 14.34
CA ASP A 387 15.55 -7.43 13.62
C ASP A 387 14.70 -6.45 12.80
N THR A 388 14.44 -5.30 13.37
CA THR A 388 13.76 -4.20 12.67
C THR A 388 14.74 -3.25 12.01
N ILE A 389 16.03 -3.32 12.38
CA ILE A 389 17.07 -2.38 11.95
C ILE A 389 17.53 -2.70 10.53
N THR A 390 17.82 -3.97 10.24
CA THR A 390 18.36 -4.37 8.93
C THR A 390 17.44 -3.95 7.76
N PRO A 391 16.13 -4.23 7.73
CA PRO A 391 15.27 -3.76 6.65
C PRO A 391 15.19 -2.24 6.55
N ALA A 392 15.22 -1.53 7.67
CA ALA A 392 15.19 -0.07 7.70
C ALA A 392 16.47 0.54 7.11
N VAL A 393 17.65 0.07 7.54
CA VAL A 393 18.95 0.54 7.05
C VAL A 393 19.12 0.22 5.57
N VAL A 394 18.86 -1.03 5.16
CA VAL A 394 18.96 -1.43 3.76
C VAL A 394 17.99 -0.64 2.90
N GLY A 395 16.76 -0.43 3.36
CA GLY A 395 15.75 0.37 2.67
C GLY A 395 16.17 1.83 2.50
N THR A 396 16.75 2.43 3.54
CA THR A 396 17.29 3.80 3.49
C THR A 396 18.47 3.91 2.53
N LEU A 397 19.44 2.98 2.63
CA LEU A 397 20.58 2.95 1.71
C LEU A 397 20.12 2.79 0.26
N MET A 398 19.15 1.93 0.00
CA MET A 398 18.60 1.72 -1.33
C MET A 398 17.81 2.93 -1.85
N ALA A 399 17.13 3.68 -0.98
CA ALA A 399 16.47 4.93 -1.36
C ALA A 399 17.46 5.94 -1.97
N PHE A 400 18.65 6.04 -1.42
CA PHE A 400 19.73 6.90 -1.98
C PHE A 400 20.47 6.23 -3.14
N ALA A 401 20.79 4.94 -3.04
CA ALA A 401 21.54 4.22 -4.08
C ALA A 401 20.80 4.12 -5.41
N THR A 402 19.47 4.21 -5.40
CA THR A 402 18.63 4.19 -6.62
C THR A 402 18.51 5.56 -7.31
N LEU A 403 18.85 6.68 -6.66
CA LEU A 403 18.77 8.01 -7.27
C LEU A 403 19.51 8.14 -8.62
N PRO A 404 20.74 7.59 -8.78
CA PRO A 404 21.38 7.59 -10.08
C PRO A 404 20.61 6.83 -11.17
N LEU A 405 19.88 5.75 -10.81
CA LEU A 405 19.05 5.00 -11.76
C LEU A 405 17.87 5.84 -12.24
N TYR A 406 17.20 6.59 -11.34
CA TYR A 406 16.14 7.51 -11.70
C TYR A 406 16.65 8.64 -12.59
N TRP A 407 17.79 9.21 -12.25
CA TRP A 407 18.41 10.27 -13.04
C TRP A 407 18.78 9.80 -14.47
N LEU A 408 19.39 8.62 -14.60
CA LEU A 408 19.67 8.00 -15.90
C LEU A 408 18.38 7.70 -16.66
N GLY A 409 17.39 7.14 -15.95
CA GLY A 409 16.08 6.81 -16.52
C GLY A 409 15.40 8.04 -17.13
N VAL A 410 15.34 9.16 -16.40
CA VAL A 410 14.78 10.42 -16.91
C VAL A 410 15.51 10.89 -18.18
N ARG A 411 16.83 10.84 -18.17
CA ARG A 411 17.64 11.34 -19.31
C ARG A 411 17.45 10.55 -20.60
N HIS A 412 17.26 9.22 -20.49
CA HIS A 412 17.25 8.35 -21.66
C HIS A 412 15.84 7.91 -22.08
N ALA A 413 14.89 7.82 -21.16
CA ALA A 413 13.57 7.25 -21.43
C ALA A 413 12.43 7.99 -20.72
N GLN A 414 12.65 9.19 -20.21
CA GLN A 414 11.64 10.05 -19.58
C GLN A 414 10.81 9.29 -18.52
N HIS A 415 9.47 9.32 -18.61
CA HIS A 415 8.57 8.62 -17.67
C HIS A 415 8.75 7.09 -17.67
N LEU A 416 9.07 6.50 -18.83
CA LEU A 416 9.38 5.06 -18.91
C LEU A 416 10.64 4.71 -18.12
N GLY A 417 11.65 5.57 -18.18
CA GLY A 417 12.87 5.40 -17.41
C GLY A 417 12.64 5.47 -15.90
N LEU A 418 11.71 6.31 -15.42
CA LEU A 418 11.34 6.35 -14.00
C LEU A 418 10.65 5.04 -13.56
N ALA A 419 9.73 4.51 -14.37
CA ALA A 419 9.06 3.25 -14.07
C ALA A 419 10.05 2.06 -14.04
N LEU A 420 10.99 2.03 -14.98
CA LEU A 420 12.04 1.01 -15.01
C LEU A 420 12.99 1.13 -13.82
N ALA A 421 13.42 2.35 -13.46
CA ALA A 421 14.29 2.60 -12.30
C ALA A 421 13.63 2.15 -11.00
N SER A 422 12.34 2.42 -10.81
CA SER A 422 11.55 1.93 -9.68
C SER A 422 11.52 0.39 -9.63
N SER A 423 11.26 -0.26 -10.76
CA SER A 423 11.21 -1.73 -10.84
C SER A 423 12.57 -2.39 -10.61
N VAL A 424 13.65 -1.82 -11.13
CA VAL A 424 15.01 -2.29 -10.87
C VAL A 424 15.39 -2.04 -9.41
N GLY A 425 15.11 -0.87 -8.87
CA GLY A 425 15.43 -0.50 -7.50
C GLY A 425 14.76 -1.42 -6.48
N ILE A 426 13.45 -1.67 -6.62
CA ILE A 426 12.74 -2.57 -5.71
C ILE A 426 13.20 -4.03 -5.86
N THR A 427 13.58 -4.45 -7.07
CA THR A 427 14.10 -5.80 -7.31
C THR A 427 15.45 -5.98 -6.62
N ILE A 428 16.38 -5.02 -6.75
CA ILE A 428 17.68 -5.05 -6.05
C ILE A 428 17.47 -5.06 -4.54
N TYR A 429 16.58 -4.18 -4.01
CA TYR A 429 16.25 -4.15 -2.59
C TYR A 429 15.75 -5.51 -2.10
N THR A 430 14.84 -6.13 -2.84
CA THR A 430 14.28 -7.45 -2.52
C THR A 430 15.36 -8.53 -2.51
N ILE A 431 16.26 -8.54 -3.50
CA ILE A 431 17.39 -9.48 -3.55
C ILE A 431 18.31 -9.29 -2.35
N LEU A 432 18.65 -8.04 -1.99
CA LEU A 432 19.47 -7.76 -0.82
C LEU A 432 18.82 -8.25 0.48
N LEU A 433 17.54 -7.96 0.69
CA LEU A 433 16.81 -8.48 1.85
C LEU A 433 16.82 -10.00 1.88
N PHE A 434 16.59 -10.65 0.74
CA PHE A 434 16.61 -12.11 0.65
C PHE A 434 17.97 -12.69 1.02
N VAL A 435 19.06 -12.18 0.44
CA VAL A 435 20.42 -12.64 0.74
C VAL A 435 20.79 -12.44 2.20
N LEU A 436 20.44 -11.30 2.78
CA LEU A 436 20.72 -11.01 4.19
C LEU A 436 19.91 -11.92 5.13
N LEU A 437 18.64 -12.20 4.79
CA LEU A 437 17.77 -13.06 5.60
C LEU A 437 18.27 -14.52 5.58
N ILE A 438 18.62 -15.05 4.40
CA ILE A 438 19.23 -16.38 4.24
C ILE A 438 20.49 -16.53 5.11
N ARG A 439 21.38 -15.55 5.07
CA ARG A 439 22.62 -15.56 5.88
C ARG A 439 22.29 -15.55 7.37
N ARG A 440 21.28 -14.77 7.79
CA ARG A 440 20.88 -14.66 9.19
C ARG A 440 20.23 -15.94 9.71
N THR A 441 19.36 -16.57 8.92
CA THR A 441 18.64 -17.79 9.31
C THR A 441 19.41 -19.08 8.98
N ARG A 442 20.61 -18.95 8.38
CA ARG A 442 21.44 -20.09 7.92
C ARG A 442 20.65 -21.03 7.02
N ASP A 443 19.91 -20.46 6.08
CA ASP A 443 19.06 -21.22 5.18
C ASP A 443 19.88 -21.90 4.07
N HIS A 444 19.88 -23.23 4.06
CA HIS A 444 20.58 -24.05 3.08
C HIS A 444 19.71 -24.44 1.87
N GLN A 445 18.42 -24.16 1.89
CA GLN A 445 17.46 -24.56 0.85
C GLN A 445 17.09 -23.41 -0.11
N ALA A 446 17.73 -22.27 0.00
CA ALA A 446 17.47 -21.08 -0.84
C ALA A 446 17.57 -21.37 -2.36
N GLY A 447 18.46 -22.29 -2.76
CA GLY A 447 18.61 -22.71 -4.15
C GLY A 447 17.33 -23.32 -4.76
N GLU A 448 16.56 -24.05 -3.96
CA GLU A 448 15.28 -24.62 -4.42
C GLU A 448 14.25 -23.53 -4.73
N LEU A 449 14.18 -22.49 -3.89
CA LEU A 449 13.30 -21.34 -4.12
C LEU A 449 13.70 -20.56 -5.38
N LEU A 450 14.99 -20.36 -5.59
CA LEU A 450 15.50 -19.69 -6.80
C LEU A 450 15.16 -20.50 -8.07
N TRP A 451 15.38 -21.81 -8.04
CA TRP A 451 15.06 -22.69 -9.16
C TRP A 451 13.54 -22.76 -9.45
N PHE A 452 12.74 -22.83 -8.39
CA PHE A 452 11.28 -22.71 -8.51
C PHE A 452 10.87 -21.38 -9.14
N THR A 453 11.43 -20.28 -8.66
CA THR A 453 11.14 -18.95 -9.18
C THR A 453 11.52 -18.84 -10.66
N ALA A 454 12.68 -19.34 -11.06
CA ALA A 454 13.11 -19.36 -12.45
C ALA A 454 12.16 -20.14 -13.37
N LYS A 455 11.66 -21.31 -12.93
CA LYS A 455 10.66 -22.08 -13.68
C LYS A 455 9.35 -21.31 -13.85
N ILE A 456 8.85 -20.67 -12.80
CA ILE A 456 7.60 -19.89 -12.86
C ILE A 456 7.80 -18.65 -13.74
N MET A 457 8.95 -17.96 -13.65
CA MET A 457 9.26 -16.84 -14.53
C MET A 457 9.28 -17.25 -16.01
N LEU A 458 9.90 -18.40 -16.34
CA LEU A 458 9.93 -18.93 -17.70
C LEU A 458 8.51 -19.28 -18.18
N ALA A 459 7.74 -20.02 -17.39
CA ALA A 459 6.36 -20.37 -17.72
C ALA A 459 5.50 -19.11 -17.97
N SER A 460 5.63 -18.11 -17.08
CA SER A 460 4.89 -16.86 -17.18
C SER A 460 5.34 -16.00 -18.36
N ALA A 461 6.62 -15.99 -18.69
CA ALA A 461 7.13 -15.28 -19.86
C ALA A 461 6.59 -15.88 -21.16
N VAL A 462 6.61 -17.21 -21.27
CA VAL A 462 6.06 -17.92 -22.45
C VAL A 462 4.55 -17.66 -22.58
N SER A 463 3.79 -17.83 -21.50
CA SER A 463 2.35 -17.59 -21.52
C SER A 463 2.01 -16.12 -21.75
N GLY A 464 2.75 -15.19 -21.16
CA GLY A 464 2.57 -13.75 -21.33
C GLY A 464 2.83 -13.32 -22.78
N LEU A 465 3.90 -13.82 -23.42
CA LEU A 465 4.17 -13.56 -24.84
C LEU A 465 3.09 -14.14 -25.75
N ALA A 466 2.61 -15.35 -25.46
CA ALA A 466 1.51 -15.95 -26.20
C ALA A 466 0.20 -15.17 -26.02
N SER A 467 -0.10 -14.75 -24.79
CA SER A 467 -1.26 -13.91 -24.46
C SER A 467 -1.19 -12.55 -25.15
N TRP A 468 -0.02 -11.91 -25.17
CA TRP A 468 0.18 -10.65 -25.87
C TRP A 468 -0.09 -10.76 -27.37
N LYS A 469 0.47 -11.78 -28.05
CA LYS A 469 0.20 -12.03 -29.48
C LYS A 469 -1.26 -12.35 -29.74
N PHE A 470 -1.89 -13.09 -28.83
CA PHE A 470 -3.30 -13.44 -28.96
C PHE A 470 -4.20 -12.21 -28.74
N SER A 471 -3.90 -11.35 -27.78
CA SER A 471 -4.62 -10.08 -27.58
C SER A 471 -4.47 -9.15 -28.79
N ASP A 472 -3.27 -9.08 -29.38
CA ASP A 472 -3.03 -8.30 -30.60
C ASP A 472 -3.84 -8.83 -31.79
N TRP A 473 -3.88 -10.17 -31.97
CA TRP A 473 -4.72 -10.81 -32.97
C TRP A 473 -6.22 -10.62 -32.70
N LEU A 474 -6.66 -10.82 -31.45
CA LEU A 474 -8.06 -10.65 -31.05
C LEU A 474 -8.50 -9.20 -31.25
N GLY A 475 -7.62 -8.25 -30.96
CA GLY A 475 -7.85 -6.83 -31.13
C GLY A 475 -8.07 -6.38 -32.57
N SER A 476 -7.67 -7.19 -33.56
CA SER A 476 -8.02 -6.98 -34.98
C SER A 476 -9.45 -7.41 -35.33
N HIS A 477 -10.12 -8.19 -34.44
CA HIS A 477 -11.45 -8.77 -34.68
C HIS A 477 -12.52 -8.18 -33.75
N ILE A 478 -12.14 -7.59 -32.62
CA ILE A 478 -13.06 -6.96 -31.66
C ILE A 478 -12.69 -5.51 -31.43
N ALA A 479 -13.72 -4.71 -31.14
CA ALA A 479 -13.54 -3.29 -30.82
C ALA A 479 -13.02 -3.09 -29.37
N TRP A 480 -11.81 -3.59 -29.07
CA TRP A 480 -11.20 -3.57 -27.74
C TRP A 480 -10.99 -2.14 -27.15
N ARG A 481 -11.09 -1.10 -27.99
CA ARG A 481 -11.06 0.31 -27.53
C ARG A 481 -12.36 0.74 -26.86
N THR A 482 -13.40 -0.07 -26.90
CA THR A 482 -14.63 0.14 -26.14
C THR A 482 -14.56 -0.61 -24.81
N MET A 483 -15.26 -0.17 -23.79
CA MET A 483 -15.30 -0.83 -22.49
C MET A 483 -15.73 -2.30 -22.59
N HIS A 484 -16.75 -2.60 -23.40
CA HIS A 484 -17.22 -3.98 -23.61
C HIS A 484 -16.19 -4.83 -24.34
N GLY A 485 -15.60 -4.30 -25.41
CA GLY A 485 -14.56 -5.01 -26.15
C GLY A 485 -13.30 -5.26 -25.31
N ALA A 486 -12.86 -4.27 -24.53
CA ALA A 486 -11.77 -4.41 -23.57
C ALA A 486 -12.08 -5.47 -22.49
N PHE A 487 -13.31 -5.50 -21.97
CA PHE A 487 -13.72 -6.52 -21.00
C PHE A 487 -13.67 -7.93 -21.60
N VAL A 488 -14.15 -8.10 -22.84
CA VAL A 488 -14.09 -9.39 -23.57
C VAL A 488 -12.65 -9.80 -23.82
N ASP A 489 -11.80 -8.87 -24.31
CA ASP A 489 -10.38 -9.12 -24.55
C ASP A 489 -9.69 -9.59 -23.27
N VAL A 490 -9.73 -8.78 -22.21
CA VAL A 490 -9.12 -9.09 -20.91
C VAL A 490 -9.64 -10.43 -20.35
N SER A 491 -10.93 -10.72 -20.46
CA SER A 491 -11.49 -11.96 -19.92
C SER A 491 -11.00 -13.19 -20.68
N ILE A 492 -11.00 -13.15 -22.01
CA ILE A 492 -10.58 -14.28 -22.84
C ILE A 492 -9.07 -14.49 -22.75
N VAL A 493 -8.30 -13.41 -22.89
CA VAL A 493 -6.83 -13.47 -22.88
C VAL A 493 -6.30 -13.89 -21.50
N SER A 494 -6.88 -13.36 -20.41
CA SER A 494 -6.53 -13.79 -19.05
C SER A 494 -6.86 -15.27 -18.80
N ALA A 495 -8.03 -15.75 -19.25
CA ALA A 495 -8.40 -17.17 -19.12
C ALA A 495 -7.42 -18.06 -19.90
N LEU A 496 -7.11 -17.71 -21.14
CA LEU A 496 -6.12 -18.41 -21.95
C LEU A 496 -4.72 -18.38 -21.31
N GLY A 497 -4.29 -17.21 -20.85
CA GLY A 497 -2.98 -17.03 -20.25
C GLY A 497 -2.83 -17.81 -18.93
N ILE A 498 -3.86 -17.86 -18.10
CA ILE A 498 -3.88 -18.71 -16.88
C ILE A 498 -3.79 -20.19 -17.28
N ALA A 499 -4.56 -20.63 -18.29
CA ALA A 499 -4.52 -22.00 -18.76
C ALA A 499 -3.13 -22.37 -19.32
N LEU A 500 -2.54 -21.50 -20.15
CA LEU A 500 -1.19 -21.70 -20.70
C LEU A 500 -0.13 -21.70 -19.60
N THR A 501 -0.20 -20.77 -18.65
CA THR A 501 0.72 -20.75 -17.51
C THR A 501 0.64 -22.05 -16.71
N THR A 502 -0.57 -22.50 -16.42
CA THR A 502 -0.80 -23.78 -15.71
C THR A 502 -0.23 -24.96 -16.47
N LEU A 503 -0.43 -25.01 -17.78
CA LEU A 503 0.12 -26.04 -18.66
C LEU A 503 1.65 -26.01 -18.68
N CYS A 504 2.27 -24.83 -18.81
CA CYS A 504 3.72 -24.67 -18.77
C CYS A 504 4.30 -25.11 -17.41
N ILE A 505 3.67 -24.72 -16.29
CA ILE A 505 4.08 -25.13 -14.94
C ILE A 505 3.99 -26.66 -14.79
N TRP A 506 2.93 -27.27 -15.31
CA TRP A 506 2.78 -28.74 -15.35
C TRP A 506 3.87 -29.41 -16.19
N ALA A 507 4.15 -28.89 -17.39
CA ALA A 507 5.21 -29.40 -18.27
C ALA A 507 6.61 -29.27 -17.64
N LEU A 508 6.88 -28.23 -16.88
CA LEU A 508 8.12 -28.02 -16.13
C LEU A 508 8.20 -28.87 -14.85
N ARG A 509 7.21 -29.76 -14.63
CA ARG A 509 7.13 -30.69 -13.48
C ARG A 509 7.33 -29.98 -12.13
N VAL A 510 6.57 -28.90 -11.91
CA VAL A 510 6.57 -28.17 -10.64
C VAL A 510 5.61 -28.86 -9.65
N PRO A 511 6.11 -29.58 -8.63
CA PRO A 511 5.26 -30.42 -7.75
C PRO A 511 4.30 -29.60 -6.88
N GLU A 512 4.62 -28.34 -6.60
CA GLU A 512 3.85 -27.45 -5.76
C GLU A 512 2.45 -27.19 -6.32
N LEU A 513 2.28 -27.19 -7.65
CA LEU A 513 0.97 -27.01 -8.29
C LEU A 513 -0.05 -28.06 -7.79
N ALA A 514 0.37 -29.33 -7.72
CA ALA A 514 -0.48 -30.42 -7.24
C ALA A 514 -0.82 -30.28 -5.73
N ILE A 515 0.11 -29.75 -4.94
CA ILE A 515 -0.10 -29.53 -3.50
C ILE A 515 -1.14 -28.43 -3.28
N TYR A 516 -1.03 -27.31 -4.00
CA TYR A 516 -1.98 -26.18 -3.90
C TYR A 516 -3.37 -26.57 -4.44
N ALA A 517 -3.43 -27.25 -5.59
CA ALA A 517 -4.69 -27.76 -6.14
C ALA A 517 -5.43 -28.68 -5.18
N ARG A 518 -4.72 -29.62 -4.53
CA ARG A 518 -5.30 -30.51 -3.51
C ARG A 518 -5.79 -29.77 -2.26
N ARG A 519 -5.12 -28.68 -1.84
CA ARG A 519 -5.56 -27.87 -0.71
C ARG A 519 -6.85 -27.10 -1.00
N ILE A 520 -6.96 -26.54 -2.20
CA ILE A 520 -8.19 -25.85 -2.65
C ILE A 520 -9.35 -26.84 -2.69
N TYR A 521 -9.15 -28.02 -3.28
CA TYR A 521 -10.17 -29.07 -3.39
C TYR A 521 -10.62 -29.59 -2.00
N ARG A 522 -9.68 -29.84 -1.07
CA ARG A 522 -10.00 -30.29 0.30
C ARG A 522 -10.62 -29.19 1.17
N GLY A 523 -10.32 -27.92 0.94
CA GLY A 523 -10.97 -26.78 1.60
C GLY A 523 -12.45 -26.65 1.18
N SER A 524 -12.73 -26.87 -0.11
CA SER A 524 -14.09 -26.84 -0.65
C SER A 524 -14.97 -27.99 -0.13
N THR A 525 -14.40 -29.18 0.09
CA THR A 525 -15.15 -30.33 0.60
C THR A 525 -15.45 -30.27 2.11
N ARG A 526 -14.72 -29.48 2.90
CA ARG A 526 -15.03 -29.28 4.32
C ARG A 526 -16.16 -28.29 4.58
N VAL A 527 -16.43 -27.39 3.65
CA VAL A 527 -17.57 -26.44 3.75
C VAL A 527 -18.91 -27.13 3.41
N THR A 528 -18.91 -28.20 2.59
CA THR A 528 -20.13 -28.90 2.17
C THR A 528 -20.55 -30.08 3.05
N VAL A 529 -19.72 -30.51 4.02
CA VAL A 529 -20.04 -31.66 4.91
C VAL A 529 -20.51 -31.20 6.31
N GLY A 530 -20.62 -29.90 6.57
CA GLY A 530 -21.05 -29.33 7.86
C GLY A 530 -22.55 -29.15 8.05
N ASP A 531 -23.39 -29.38 7.03
CA ASP A 531 -24.84 -29.06 7.09
C ASP A 531 -25.79 -30.24 6.85
N THR A 532 -25.35 -31.49 7.04
CA THR A 532 -26.26 -32.64 7.03
C THR A 532 -25.98 -33.60 8.17
N SER A 533 -26.32 -33.20 9.39
CA SER A 533 -26.74 -34.12 10.46
C SER A 533 -27.41 -33.36 11.61
N SER A 534 -28.75 -33.31 11.52
CA SER A 534 -29.80 -33.18 12.57
C SER A 534 -29.45 -32.43 13.84
#